data_4eab92ace6dc1d69d3774bc5638d3dcf
#
_entry.id   4eab92ace6dc1d69d3774bc5638d3dcf
#
_cell.length_a   1.000
_cell.length_b   1.000
_cell.length_c   1.000
_cell.angle_alpha   90.00
_cell.angle_beta   90.00
_cell.angle_gamma   90.00
#
_symmetry.space_group_name_H-M   'P 1'
#
loop_
_entity.id
_entity.type
_entity.pdbx_description
1 polymer ?
#
loop_
_entity_poly.entity_id
_entity_poly.type
_entity_poly.pdbx_seq_one_letter_code
_entity_poly.pdbx_strand_id
1 'polypeptide(L)'
;MKKKIGGILLDGRTMKKFFTVLFVSFIFMSGAFAQVSVDPDDTFYSLVESWELRGLINEVPPLRPYPIANIRDILQTVIEKGNDRDVRNAKMYWEKVTGKPWNVSAEVGAMYRKNAETSDFGEILFSLFPSVNGDITLFDSFVSMGYDLGLASYNHDIQDYLAVFENDGHDARRNKVALGDLNVFLEMNDVLAIGKKNIFVQTGIYRSGYGPFINAGLSLNDNSYHRTNLSFTTVNPKWSYTQQYSAIGATKSFDGGFIAPDKYLAFHALEFKFIPQFSFSYYESIVFGKRLDPSYLMPVPYIVAQEIGGYNDNLQMGLAFKVRPYSGLLWATDVFVDDFNIAGFFENGLLNTRFFTAVKTGLIYTPADSFCTRISLDYTMLMPYTYTHADYVDTTTGTISSGMYNYLNYTNNGIPMGSSYPPNSDRLSFELDFIPIPPLHIKVLSTFLRHGNINESISDDEAIAYLRSDYGTYSTDGGINNHPLMSNPSGTAGTAIASSNSLNFLTQDNLMYVLQEGIGAEYSLKKYSWGQLSFSVSYLFEWIRNKGVDTDMFPGKGSAIIDKGNGTYEYDHEDYSGSDLVSLFRNAWKAGLSNEINNYFSIGLKYQF
;
A
#
# COMPACT_ATOMS: atom_id res chain seq x y z
N MET A 1 32.92 28.70 15.28
CA MET A 1 31.87 29.65 15.71
C MET A 1 30.53 28.95 15.58
N LYS A 2 29.92 28.52 16.68
CA LYS A 2 28.59 27.89 16.72
C LYS A 2 27.56 28.99 16.91
N LYS A 3 26.68 29.22 15.95
CA LYS A 3 25.54 30.13 16.08
C LYS A 3 24.30 29.31 16.42
N LYS A 4 23.72 29.56 17.58
CA LYS A 4 22.43 29.01 18.01
C LYS A 4 21.31 29.83 17.36
N ILE A 5 20.52 29.21 16.52
CA ILE A 5 19.25 29.77 16.05
C ILE A 5 18.19 28.72 16.41
N GLY A 6 17.32 29.07 17.36
CA GLY A 6 16.11 28.27 17.66
C GLY A 6 16.33 26.85 18.18
N GLY A 7 17.35 26.59 19.01
CA GLY A 7 17.51 25.28 19.65
C GLY A 7 18.17 24.17 18.79
N ILE A 8 18.35 24.35 17.49
CA ILE A 8 18.94 23.38 16.60
C ILE A 8 20.44 23.65 16.47
N LEU A 9 21.27 22.70 16.90
CA LEU A 9 22.73 22.71 16.70
C LEU A 9 23.07 22.10 15.34
N LEU A 10 23.05 22.89 14.28
CA LEU A 10 23.63 22.48 13.00
C LEU A 10 25.13 22.77 13.01
N ASP A 11 25.96 21.73 12.79
CA ASP A 11 27.39 21.92 12.56
C ASP A 11 27.59 22.68 11.24
N GLY A 12 28.50 23.65 11.24
CA GLY A 12 28.78 24.48 10.06
C GLY A 12 29.22 23.71 8.81
N ARG A 13 29.64 22.44 8.95
CA ARG A 13 29.94 21.54 7.82
C ARG A 13 28.66 20.97 7.20
N THR A 14 27.69 20.59 8.00
CA THR A 14 26.38 20.09 7.55
C THR A 14 25.60 21.19 6.84
N MET A 15 25.63 22.40 7.39
CA MET A 15 25.02 23.58 6.76
C MET A 15 25.68 23.94 5.41
N LYS A 16 27.02 23.87 5.32
CA LYS A 16 27.72 24.09 4.05
C LYS A 16 27.39 23.03 3.01
N LYS A 17 27.31 21.75 3.38
CA LYS A 17 26.92 20.66 2.47
C LYS A 17 25.47 20.81 1.99
N PHE A 18 24.56 21.15 2.90
CA PHE A 18 23.16 21.41 2.57
C PHE A 18 23.03 22.58 1.59
N PHE A 19 23.70 23.71 1.85
CA PHE A 19 23.71 24.84 0.93
C PHE A 19 24.47 24.55 -0.39
N THR A 20 25.48 23.68 -0.38
CA THR A 20 26.17 23.29 -1.61
C THR A 20 25.29 22.39 -2.48
N VAL A 21 24.55 21.43 -1.90
CA VAL A 21 23.56 20.63 -2.62
C VAL A 21 22.42 21.51 -3.14
N LEU A 22 21.91 22.41 -2.32
CA LEU A 22 20.89 23.40 -2.72
C LEU A 22 21.41 24.29 -3.87
N PHE A 23 22.66 24.77 -3.79
CA PHE A 23 23.25 25.65 -4.79
C PHE A 23 23.59 24.92 -6.11
N VAL A 24 24.03 23.66 -6.05
CA VAL A 24 24.25 22.83 -7.24
C VAL A 24 22.91 22.49 -7.90
N SER A 25 21.86 22.24 -7.12
CA SER A 25 20.48 22.05 -7.65
C SER A 25 19.96 23.34 -8.32
N PHE A 26 20.35 24.51 -7.85
CA PHE A 26 19.93 25.81 -8.41
C PHE A 26 20.54 26.13 -9.79
N ILE A 27 21.71 25.55 -10.13
CA ILE A 27 22.43 25.85 -11.38
C ILE A 27 21.84 25.12 -12.61
N PHE A 28 21.04 24.04 -12.41
CA PHE A 28 20.48 23.24 -13.51
C PHE A 28 19.00 23.51 -13.78
N MET A 29 18.48 24.65 -13.36
CA MET A 29 17.04 24.93 -13.32
C MET A 29 16.48 25.53 -14.60
N SER A 30 15.78 24.76 -15.42
CA SER A 30 14.86 25.28 -16.45
C SER A 30 13.74 24.29 -16.84
N GLY A 31 12.53 24.53 -16.43
CA GLY A 31 11.19 24.21 -16.98
C GLY A 31 10.43 22.90 -16.65
N ALA A 32 9.32 22.88 -15.91
CA ALA A 32 8.68 21.67 -15.35
C ALA A 32 7.16 21.47 -15.40
N PHE A 33 6.67 20.18 -15.33
CA PHE A 33 5.32 19.75 -14.89
C PHE A 33 5.34 18.34 -14.28
N ALA A 34 4.43 18.07 -13.30
CA ALA A 34 4.24 16.74 -12.70
C ALA A 34 3.59 15.76 -13.70
N GLN A 35 3.95 14.48 -13.57
CA GLN A 35 3.66 13.44 -14.56
C GLN A 35 2.44 12.60 -14.19
N VAL A 36 1.30 12.90 -14.81
CA VAL A 36 0.04 12.13 -14.66
C VAL A 36 0.17 10.69 -15.17
N SER A 37 1.06 10.44 -16.13
CA SER A 37 1.21 9.16 -16.81
C SER A 37 2.02 8.12 -16.04
N VAL A 38 2.64 8.49 -14.92
CA VAL A 38 3.48 7.58 -14.13
C VAL A 38 3.03 7.44 -12.69
N ASP A 39 2.23 8.37 -12.17
CA ASP A 39 1.73 8.35 -10.80
C ASP A 39 0.23 8.03 -10.75
N PRO A 40 -0.18 6.82 -10.33
CA PRO A 40 -1.58 6.44 -10.24
C PRO A 40 -2.35 7.16 -9.12
N ASP A 41 -1.66 7.88 -8.22
CA ASP A 41 -2.21 8.65 -7.11
C ASP A 41 -2.42 10.14 -7.44
N ASP A 42 -2.10 10.59 -8.67
CA ASP A 42 -2.35 11.98 -9.08
C ASP A 42 -3.86 12.30 -9.01
N THR A 43 -4.19 13.50 -8.53
CA THR A 43 -5.57 14.01 -8.43
C THR A 43 -6.34 13.97 -9.75
N PHE A 44 -5.67 13.84 -10.88
CA PHE A 44 -6.27 13.57 -12.18
C PHE A 44 -7.22 12.35 -12.15
N TYR A 45 -6.83 11.27 -11.47
CA TYR A 45 -7.64 10.04 -11.44
C TYR A 45 -8.95 10.22 -10.66
N SER A 46 -8.96 11.05 -9.61
CA SER A 46 -10.20 11.45 -8.92
C SER A 46 -11.13 12.26 -9.83
N LEU A 47 -10.57 13.13 -10.69
CA LEU A 47 -11.35 13.85 -11.69
C LEU A 47 -11.90 12.91 -12.76
N VAL A 48 -11.09 11.94 -13.24
CA VAL A 48 -11.55 10.91 -14.19
C VAL A 48 -12.70 10.11 -13.59
N GLU A 49 -12.61 9.66 -12.33
CA GLU A 49 -13.71 9.01 -11.62
C GLU A 49 -14.96 9.89 -11.63
N SER A 50 -14.84 11.17 -11.29
CA SER A 50 -15.97 12.12 -11.33
C SER A 50 -16.59 12.26 -12.72
N TRP A 51 -15.78 12.35 -13.76
CA TRP A 51 -16.26 12.46 -15.14
C TRP A 51 -16.92 11.17 -15.63
N GLU A 52 -16.37 10.00 -15.26
CA GLU A 52 -16.99 8.71 -15.57
C GLU A 52 -18.34 8.55 -14.84
N LEU A 53 -18.42 8.87 -13.55
CA LEU A 53 -19.64 8.73 -12.76
C LEU A 53 -20.77 9.66 -13.24
N ARG A 54 -20.42 10.81 -13.80
CA ARG A 54 -21.38 11.73 -14.41
C ARG A 54 -21.69 11.42 -15.88
N GLY A 55 -21.05 10.39 -16.46
CA GLY A 55 -21.29 9.94 -17.81
C GLY A 55 -20.68 10.79 -18.91
N LEU A 56 -19.70 11.64 -18.60
CA LEU A 56 -18.96 12.43 -19.60
C LEU A 56 -18.01 11.56 -20.43
N ILE A 57 -17.45 10.53 -19.81
CA ILE A 57 -16.53 9.55 -20.40
C ILE A 57 -16.99 8.13 -20.07
N ASN A 58 -16.72 7.14 -20.93
CA ASN A 58 -17.21 5.78 -20.76
C ASN A 58 -16.14 4.68 -20.96
N GLU A 59 -15.08 4.96 -21.71
CA GLU A 59 -14.04 3.99 -22.08
C GLU A 59 -12.76 4.29 -21.31
N VAL A 60 -12.78 4.01 -20.00
CA VAL A 60 -11.64 4.26 -19.10
C VAL A 60 -10.88 2.95 -18.92
N PRO A 61 -9.53 2.93 -19.02
CA PRO A 61 -8.75 1.74 -18.71
C PRO A 61 -8.96 1.31 -17.25
N PRO A 62 -9.04 -0.01 -16.96
CA PRO A 62 -9.26 -0.48 -15.60
C PRO A 62 -8.01 -0.40 -14.71
N LEU A 63 -6.82 -0.39 -15.32
CA LEU A 63 -5.53 -0.36 -14.62
C LEU A 63 -4.90 1.02 -14.75
N ARG A 64 -4.53 1.62 -13.64
CA ARG A 64 -3.78 2.89 -13.56
C ARG A 64 -2.27 2.62 -13.41
N PRO A 65 -1.35 3.50 -13.85
CA PRO A 65 -1.60 4.75 -14.59
C PRO A 65 -1.96 4.53 -16.05
N TYR A 66 -2.56 5.56 -16.67
CA TYR A 66 -3.00 5.49 -18.08
C TYR A 66 -1.91 5.99 -19.04
N PRO A 67 -1.81 5.41 -20.26
CA PRO A 67 -0.99 5.97 -21.32
C PRO A 67 -1.41 7.41 -21.68
N ILE A 68 -0.46 8.20 -22.15
CA ILE A 68 -0.73 9.58 -22.60
C ILE A 68 -1.82 9.64 -23.68
N ALA A 69 -1.89 8.67 -24.58
CA ALA A 69 -2.95 8.60 -25.57
C ALA A 69 -4.35 8.56 -24.94
N ASN A 70 -4.54 7.76 -23.89
CA ASN A 70 -5.79 7.69 -23.15
C ASN A 70 -6.07 8.98 -22.36
N ILE A 71 -5.05 9.53 -21.69
CA ILE A 71 -5.18 10.78 -20.95
C ILE A 71 -5.64 11.91 -21.87
N ARG A 72 -5.01 12.07 -23.04
CA ARG A 72 -5.38 13.09 -24.01
C ARG A 72 -6.80 12.92 -24.56
N ASP A 73 -7.20 11.68 -24.88
CA ASP A 73 -8.56 11.38 -25.36
C ASP A 73 -9.63 11.71 -24.29
N ILE A 74 -9.37 11.35 -23.03
CA ILE A 74 -10.24 11.69 -21.90
C ILE A 74 -10.36 13.21 -21.77
N LEU A 75 -9.23 13.92 -21.71
CA LEU A 75 -9.22 15.38 -21.55
C LEU A 75 -9.93 16.09 -22.70
N GLN A 76 -9.69 15.66 -23.94
CA GLN A 76 -10.37 16.23 -25.11
C GLN A 76 -11.87 16.03 -25.02
N THR A 77 -12.32 14.81 -24.67
CA THR A 77 -13.74 14.49 -24.51
C THR A 77 -14.40 15.40 -23.45
N VAL A 78 -13.70 15.64 -22.33
CA VAL A 78 -14.22 16.49 -21.25
C VAL A 78 -14.23 17.97 -21.68
N ILE A 79 -13.22 18.44 -22.42
CA ILE A 79 -13.22 19.82 -22.97
C ILE A 79 -14.40 20.04 -23.91
N GLU A 80 -14.81 19.03 -24.67
CA GLU A 80 -15.93 19.11 -25.63
C GLU A 80 -17.30 19.01 -24.95
N LYS A 81 -17.43 18.22 -23.86
CA LYS A 81 -18.74 17.84 -23.28
C LYS A 81 -18.98 18.33 -21.85
N GLY A 82 -17.92 18.72 -21.14
CA GLY A 82 -17.99 19.09 -19.74
C GLY A 82 -18.63 20.45 -19.49
N ASN A 83 -19.01 20.71 -18.26
CA ASN A 83 -19.40 22.04 -17.82
C ASN A 83 -18.16 22.95 -17.65
N ASP A 84 -18.37 24.24 -17.37
CA ASP A 84 -17.28 25.22 -17.26
C ASP A 84 -16.17 24.83 -16.25
N ARG A 85 -16.53 24.15 -15.15
CA ARG A 85 -15.57 23.64 -14.17
C ARG A 85 -14.76 22.48 -14.74
N ASP A 86 -15.43 21.51 -15.37
CA ASP A 86 -14.78 20.37 -15.97
C ASP A 86 -13.82 20.78 -17.08
N VAL A 87 -14.26 21.71 -17.93
CA VAL A 87 -13.42 22.27 -19.00
C VAL A 87 -12.20 22.99 -18.45
N ARG A 88 -12.33 23.76 -17.34
CA ARG A 88 -11.17 24.42 -16.72
C ARG A 88 -10.17 23.40 -16.18
N ASN A 89 -10.66 22.38 -15.46
CA ASN A 89 -9.80 21.34 -14.91
C ASN A 89 -9.13 20.53 -16.04
N ALA A 90 -9.88 20.11 -17.05
CA ALA A 90 -9.35 19.39 -18.20
C ALA A 90 -8.30 20.19 -18.97
N LYS A 91 -8.50 21.51 -19.18
CA LYS A 91 -7.51 22.38 -19.83
C LYS A 91 -6.22 22.50 -19.02
N MET A 92 -6.30 22.57 -17.69
CA MET A 92 -5.12 22.60 -16.84
C MET A 92 -4.26 21.33 -17.03
N TYR A 93 -4.88 20.16 -17.03
CA TYR A 93 -4.17 18.91 -17.29
C TYR A 93 -3.75 18.75 -18.76
N TRP A 94 -4.52 19.28 -19.72
CA TRP A 94 -4.14 19.31 -21.12
C TRP A 94 -2.82 20.06 -21.34
N GLU A 95 -2.66 21.21 -20.70
CA GLU A 95 -1.42 21.99 -20.73
C GLU A 95 -0.24 21.21 -20.13
N LYS A 96 -0.48 20.40 -19.08
CA LYS A 96 0.54 19.51 -18.49
C LYS A 96 1.02 18.47 -19.50
N VAL A 97 0.10 17.70 -20.11
CA VAL A 97 0.43 16.54 -20.96
C VAL A 97 0.75 16.89 -22.42
N THR A 98 0.57 18.13 -22.84
CA THR A 98 0.96 18.62 -24.17
C THR A 98 2.12 19.63 -24.14
N GLY A 99 2.66 19.88 -22.95
CA GLY A 99 3.77 20.81 -22.73
C GLY A 99 5.11 20.32 -23.27
N LYS A 100 6.18 20.76 -22.64
CA LYS A 100 7.54 20.36 -22.99
C LYS A 100 7.76 18.87 -22.65
N PRO A 101 8.56 18.15 -23.47
CA PRO A 101 8.79 16.72 -23.24
C PRO A 101 9.69 16.43 -22.05
N TRP A 102 10.31 17.43 -21.45
CA TRP A 102 11.14 17.28 -20.25
C TRP A 102 11.02 18.53 -19.37
N ASN A 103 11.20 18.31 -18.11
CA ASN A 103 11.03 19.31 -17.07
C ASN A 103 11.99 19.04 -15.91
N VAL A 104 12.31 20.04 -15.13
CA VAL A 104 13.06 19.92 -13.88
C VAL A 104 12.21 20.44 -12.74
N SER A 105 12.09 19.71 -11.69
CA SER A 105 11.41 20.16 -10.48
C SER A 105 12.29 20.01 -9.24
N ALA A 106 11.99 20.77 -8.23
CA ALA A 106 12.56 20.63 -6.91
C ALA A 106 11.45 20.83 -5.88
N GLU A 107 11.32 19.89 -4.98
CA GLU A 107 10.41 19.97 -3.86
C GLU A 107 11.21 20.00 -2.57
N VAL A 108 10.87 20.91 -1.68
CA VAL A 108 11.39 20.98 -0.32
C VAL A 108 10.23 20.83 0.65
N GLY A 109 10.41 20.01 1.67
CA GLY A 109 9.38 19.77 2.66
C GLY A 109 9.92 19.81 4.07
N ALA A 110 9.02 20.01 5.02
CA ALA A 110 9.29 19.82 6.42
C ALA A 110 8.11 19.07 7.05
N MET A 111 8.40 18.03 7.82
CA MET A 111 7.42 17.27 8.57
C MET A 111 7.77 17.33 10.05
N TYR A 112 6.74 17.39 10.88
CA TYR A 112 6.87 17.44 12.32
C TYR A 112 5.84 16.50 12.95
N ARG A 113 6.29 15.59 13.81
CA ARG A 113 5.44 14.74 14.62
C ARG A 113 5.53 15.17 16.08
N LYS A 114 4.39 15.36 16.72
CA LYS A 114 4.25 15.59 18.16
C LYS A 114 3.44 14.47 18.79
N ASN A 115 4.08 13.66 19.64
CA ASN A 115 3.37 12.79 20.55
C ASN A 115 2.98 13.59 21.81
N ALA A 116 1.73 13.52 22.23
CA ALA A 116 1.22 14.31 23.36
C ALA A 116 1.81 13.89 24.72
N GLU A 117 2.33 12.65 24.83
CA GLU A 117 2.91 12.12 26.05
C GLU A 117 4.36 12.55 26.27
N THR A 118 5.04 13.03 25.22
CA THR A 118 6.42 13.51 25.31
C THR A 118 6.47 15.01 25.56
N SER A 119 7.21 15.44 26.60
CA SER A 119 7.42 16.86 26.91
C SER A 119 8.36 17.56 25.93
N ASP A 120 9.18 16.80 25.22
CA ASP A 120 10.20 17.33 24.33
C ASP A 120 9.60 17.81 23.01
N PHE A 121 10.17 18.89 22.49
CA PHE A 121 9.88 19.36 21.16
C PHE A 121 10.52 18.37 20.18
N GLY A 122 9.68 17.65 19.41
CA GLY A 122 10.15 16.65 18.46
C GLY A 122 11.12 17.26 17.42
N GLU A 123 11.88 16.41 16.78
CA GLU A 123 12.75 16.81 15.69
C GLU A 123 11.93 17.08 14.42
N ILE A 124 12.45 17.92 13.54
CA ILE A 124 11.81 18.22 12.25
C ILE A 124 12.52 17.41 11.17
N LEU A 125 11.75 16.61 10.45
CA LEU A 125 12.22 15.98 9.23
C LEU A 125 12.21 17.03 8.11
N PHE A 126 13.35 17.25 7.47
CA PHE A 126 13.46 18.02 6.25
C PHE A 126 13.62 17.08 5.08
N SER A 127 12.90 17.35 4.00
CA SER A 127 13.00 16.62 2.74
C SER A 127 13.42 17.53 1.60
N LEU A 128 14.16 16.96 0.65
CA LEU A 128 14.51 17.60 -0.61
C LEU A 128 14.38 16.56 -1.73
N PHE A 129 13.59 16.88 -2.74
CA PHE A 129 13.34 16.02 -3.88
C PHE A 129 13.54 16.78 -5.20
N PRO A 130 14.78 16.90 -5.71
CA PRO A 130 15.01 17.30 -7.08
C PRO A 130 14.67 16.17 -8.05
N SER A 131 13.96 16.48 -9.13
CA SER A 131 13.62 15.49 -10.16
C SER A 131 13.65 16.06 -11.58
N VAL A 132 13.81 15.15 -12.54
CA VAL A 132 13.64 15.41 -13.97
C VAL A 132 12.49 14.53 -14.45
N ASN A 133 11.47 15.16 -15.00
CA ASN A 133 10.25 14.47 -15.40
C ASN A 133 9.74 14.95 -16.75
N GLY A 134 8.90 14.18 -17.42
CA GLY A 134 8.36 14.55 -18.72
C GLY A 134 7.53 13.48 -19.38
N ASP A 135 6.85 13.88 -20.47
CA ASP A 135 6.14 13.00 -21.38
C ASP A 135 6.73 13.11 -22.78
N ILE A 136 7.20 12.01 -23.31
CA ILE A 136 7.68 11.92 -24.68
C ILE A 136 6.63 11.16 -25.49
N THR A 137 6.20 11.74 -26.62
CA THR A 137 5.24 11.07 -27.52
C THR A 137 5.76 11.04 -28.93
N LEU A 138 5.59 9.90 -29.61
CA LEU A 138 5.96 9.68 -31.00
C LEU A 138 4.77 9.07 -31.75
N PHE A 139 4.71 9.31 -33.06
CA PHE A 139 3.71 8.71 -33.96
C PHE A 139 2.27 8.95 -33.47
N ASP A 140 1.93 10.19 -33.20
CA ASP A 140 0.62 10.60 -32.70
C ASP A 140 0.22 9.86 -31.40
N SER A 141 1.15 9.85 -30.45
CA SER A 141 1.03 9.16 -29.17
C SER A 141 0.88 7.62 -29.25
N PHE A 142 1.13 6.99 -30.40
CA PHE A 142 1.18 5.54 -30.50
C PHE A 142 2.31 4.94 -29.65
N VAL A 143 3.43 5.65 -29.54
CA VAL A 143 4.49 5.37 -28.58
C VAL A 143 4.56 6.55 -27.65
N SER A 144 4.47 6.29 -26.36
CA SER A 144 4.62 7.31 -25.33
C SER A 144 5.45 6.82 -24.16
N MET A 145 6.22 7.72 -23.56
CA MET A 145 6.99 7.45 -22.37
C MET A 145 6.77 8.58 -21.38
N GLY A 146 6.21 8.26 -20.23
CA GLY A 146 6.22 9.11 -19.06
C GLY A 146 7.37 8.74 -18.15
N TYR A 147 8.00 9.70 -17.50
CA TYR A 147 9.10 9.45 -16.57
C TYR A 147 9.18 10.52 -15.48
N ASP A 148 9.58 10.11 -14.28
CA ASP A 148 9.99 10.97 -13.17
C ASP A 148 11.19 10.34 -12.48
N LEU A 149 12.36 10.99 -12.60
CA LEU A 149 13.63 10.53 -12.08
C LEU A 149 14.15 11.55 -11.07
N GLY A 150 14.33 11.14 -9.83
CA GLY A 150 14.70 12.07 -8.78
C GLY A 150 15.56 11.45 -7.68
N LEU A 151 15.90 12.29 -6.72
CA LEU A 151 16.62 11.93 -5.51
C LEU A 151 15.82 12.40 -4.30
N ALA A 152 15.25 11.48 -3.54
CA ALA A 152 14.65 11.81 -2.24
C ALA A 152 15.75 11.88 -1.18
N SER A 153 15.77 12.95 -0.41
CA SER A 153 16.77 13.16 0.66
C SER A 153 16.08 13.56 1.95
N TYR A 154 16.42 12.88 3.06
CA TYR A 154 15.86 13.13 4.38
C TYR A 154 16.96 13.23 5.43
N ASN A 155 16.80 14.09 6.43
CA ASN A 155 17.73 14.23 7.54
C ASN A 155 17.49 13.24 8.69
N HIS A 156 16.34 12.58 8.72
CA HIS A 156 15.94 11.53 9.68
C HIS A 156 15.32 10.36 8.93
N ASP A 157 14.95 9.30 9.64
CA ASP A 157 14.13 8.23 9.08
C ASP A 157 12.69 8.74 8.88
N ILE A 158 12.18 8.65 7.65
CA ILE A 158 10.83 9.13 7.34
C ILE A 158 9.77 8.30 8.03
N GLN A 159 10.02 7.01 8.30
CA GLN A 159 9.06 6.13 8.95
C GLN A 159 8.64 6.64 10.34
N ASP A 160 9.53 7.34 11.05
CA ASP A 160 9.23 7.93 12.35
C ASP A 160 8.22 9.08 12.29
N TYR A 161 7.92 9.59 11.08
CA TYR A 161 7.03 10.74 10.86
C TYR A 161 5.73 10.36 10.15
N LEU A 162 5.52 9.08 9.87
CA LEU A 162 4.30 8.57 9.28
C LEU A 162 3.29 8.12 10.35
N ALA A 163 2.02 8.14 10.00
CA ALA A 163 0.95 7.61 10.84
C ALA A 163 1.05 6.08 10.93
N VAL A 164 0.36 5.53 11.92
CA VAL A 164 0.36 4.07 12.12
C VAL A 164 -0.16 3.35 10.87
N PHE A 165 0.50 2.26 10.49
CA PHE A 165 0.26 1.47 9.28
C PHE A 165 0.58 2.16 7.94
N GLU A 166 1.04 3.41 7.95
CA GLU A 166 1.61 4.02 6.76
C GLU A 166 3.05 3.54 6.55
N ASN A 167 3.41 3.36 5.30
CA ASN A 167 4.77 2.96 4.90
C ASN A 167 5.08 3.58 3.55
N ASP A 168 6.15 4.33 3.45
CA ASP A 168 6.59 4.94 2.20
C ASP A 168 7.53 4.05 1.38
N GLY A 169 7.89 2.88 1.91
CA GLY A 169 8.77 1.91 1.27
C GLY A 169 10.27 2.19 1.38
N HIS A 170 10.69 3.25 2.06
CA HIS A 170 12.12 3.57 2.16
C HIS A 170 12.91 2.54 2.94
N ASP A 171 12.36 1.95 3.99
CA ASP A 171 13.03 0.89 4.76
C ASP A 171 13.26 -0.39 3.95
N ALA A 172 12.39 -0.68 2.99
CA ALA A 172 12.52 -1.82 2.10
C ALA A 172 13.58 -1.61 1.00
N ARG A 173 14.04 -0.39 0.77
CA ARG A 173 14.94 -0.07 -0.33
C ARG A 173 16.38 -0.45 -0.04
N ARG A 174 17.01 -1.07 -1.03
CA ARG A 174 18.44 -1.41 -0.99
C ARG A 174 19.33 -0.29 -1.53
N ASN A 175 18.76 0.78 -2.08
CA ASN A 175 19.47 1.89 -2.71
C ASN A 175 19.68 3.10 -1.78
N LYS A 176 19.47 2.93 -0.48
CA LYS A 176 19.76 3.95 0.52
C LYS A 176 21.26 4.25 0.57
N VAL A 177 21.61 5.50 0.36
CA VAL A 177 22.97 6.01 0.51
C VAL A 177 23.00 7.00 1.66
N ALA A 178 23.75 6.67 2.71
CA ALA A 178 23.99 7.61 3.81
C ALA A 178 25.10 8.61 3.43
N LEU A 179 24.76 9.89 3.37
CA LEU A 179 25.71 10.99 3.14
C LEU A 179 25.83 11.86 4.39
N GLY A 180 26.61 11.39 5.35
CA GLY A 180 26.66 11.97 6.70
C GLY A 180 25.34 11.71 7.42
N ASP A 181 24.64 12.79 7.80
CA ASP A 181 23.34 12.71 8.49
C ASP A 181 22.15 12.66 7.50
N LEU A 182 22.41 12.59 6.19
CA LEU A 182 21.35 12.55 5.16
C LEU A 182 21.15 11.13 4.65
N ASN A 183 19.90 10.70 4.63
CA ASN A 183 19.44 9.51 3.91
C ASN A 183 19.04 9.91 2.49
N VAL A 184 19.68 9.37 1.48
CA VAL A 184 19.40 9.66 0.07
C VAL A 184 18.95 8.41 -0.65
N PHE A 185 17.87 8.52 -1.42
CA PHE A 185 17.26 7.43 -2.19
C PHE A 185 17.13 7.86 -3.65
N LEU A 186 17.44 6.97 -4.57
CA LEU A 186 17.11 7.16 -5.97
C LEU A 186 15.61 6.86 -6.17
N GLU A 187 14.89 7.82 -6.73
CA GLU A 187 13.49 7.68 -7.13
C GLU A 187 13.40 7.52 -8.64
N MET A 188 12.67 6.52 -9.09
CA MET A 188 12.46 6.27 -10.50
C MET A 188 11.03 5.78 -10.75
N ASN A 189 10.31 6.54 -11.54
CA ASN A 189 9.04 6.16 -12.12
C ASN A 189 9.13 6.33 -13.63
N ASP A 190 8.90 5.28 -14.38
CA ASP A 190 8.85 5.36 -15.82
C ASP A 190 7.80 4.40 -16.38
N VAL A 191 7.10 4.85 -17.41
CA VAL A 191 6.10 4.05 -18.13
C VAL A 191 6.28 4.26 -19.61
N LEU A 192 6.77 3.25 -20.30
CA LEU A 192 6.74 3.18 -21.76
C LEU A 192 5.43 2.51 -22.19
N ALA A 193 4.65 3.18 -23.02
CA ALA A 193 3.42 2.64 -23.58
C ALA A 193 3.48 2.58 -25.10
N ILE A 194 3.01 1.49 -25.68
CA ILE A 194 2.91 1.28 -27.12
C ILE A 194 1.51 0.80 -27.45
N GLY A 195 0.80 1.51 -28.32
CA GLY A 195 -0.54 1.15 -28.77
C GLY A 195 -1.45 2.36 -28.96
N LYS A 196 -2.74 2.09 -29.04
CA LYS A 196 -3.81 3.09 -29.17
C LYS A 196 -4.67 3.07 -27.92
N LYS A 197 -5.54 4.08 -27.75
CA LYS A 197 -6.44 4.19 -26.60
C LYS A 197 -7.21 2.89 -26.23
N ASN A 198 -7.52 2.04 -27.22
CA ASN A 198 -8.34 0.84 -27.04
C ASN A 198 -7.52 -0.43 -26.81
N ILE A 199 -6.23 -0.43 -27.19
CA ILE A 199 -5.34 -1.58 -27.05
C ILE A 199 -3.90 -1.09 -26.94
N PHE A 200 -3.23 -1.43 -25.87
CA PHE A 200 -1.86 -1.01 -25.61
C PHE A 200 -1.11 -1.96 -24.69
N VAL A 201 0.19 -1.87 -24.74
CA VAL A 201 1.14 -2.52 -23.83
C VAL A 201 1.87 -1.42 -23.08
N GLN A 202 2.09 -1.62 -21.79
CA GLN A 202 2.92 -0.73 -20.96
C GLN A 202 4.02 -1.53 -20.27
N THR A 203 5.20 -0.96 -20.14
CA THR A 203 6.31 -1.52 -19.34
C THR A 203 7.09 -0.41 -18.66
N GLY A 204 7.72 -0.71 -17.55
CA GLY A 204 8.52 0.26 -16.79
C GLY A 204 8.54 -0.04 -15.30
N ILE A 205 9.06 0.90 -14.52
CA ILE A 205 9.08 0.86 -13.06
C ILE A 205 8.05 1.84 -12.54
N TYR A 206 6.92 1.35 -12.06
CA TYR A 206 5.84 2.19 -11.56
C TYR A 206 4.95 1.47 -10.56
N ARG A 207 4.17 2.24 -9.81
CA ARG A 207 3.04 1.75 -9.01
C ARG A 207 1.85 1.52 -9.95
N SER A 208 1.04 0.50 -9.68
CA SER A 208 -0.19 0.28 -10.42
C SER A 208 -1.35 0.04 -9.47
N GLY A 209 -2.51 0.57 -9.82
CA GLY A 209 -3.74 0.43 -9.06
C GLY A 209 -4.87 -0.16 -9.89
N TYR A 210 -5.64 -1.05 -9.27
CA TYR A 210 -6.83 -1.68 -9.84
C TYR A 210 -7.98 -1.67 -8.84
N GLY A 211 -9.20 -1.61 -9.34
CA GLY A 211 -10.42 -1.71 -8.55
C GLY A 211 -11.25 -0.42 -8.55
N PRO A 212 -12.44 -0.50 -7.97
CA PRO A 212 -13.40 0.60 -7.98
C PRO A 212 -13.08 1.76 -7.04
N PHE A 213 -12.07 1.61 -6.19
CA PHE A 213 -11.65 2.62 -5.22
C PHE A 213 -10.25 3.09 -5.55
N ILE A 214 -10.07 4.40 -5.73
CA ILE A 214 -8.75 5.01 -5.94
C ILE A 214 -8.00 4.99 -4.60
N ASN A 215 -6.68 4.72 -4.65
CA ASN A 215 -5.77 4.67 -3.51
C ASN A 215 -6.14 3.65 -2.42
N ALA A 216 -6.96 2.66 -2.75
CA ALA A 216 -7.45 1.70 -1.77
C ALA A 216 -7.86 0.35 -2.40
N GLY A 217 -7.20 -0.08 -3.47
CA GLY A 217 -7.44 -1.38 -4.10
C GLY A 217 -7.10 -2.54 -3.18
N LEU A 218 -7.90 -3.61 -3.22
CA LEU A 218 -7.64 -4.82 -2.43
C LEU A 218 -6.63 -5.77 -3.10
N SER A 219 -6.51 -5.73 -4.42
CA SER A 219 -5.52 -6.53 -5.16
C SER A 219 -4.29 -5.72 -5.55
N LEU A 220 -4.45 -4.62 -6.26
CA LEU A 220 -3.38 -3.70 -6.62
C LEU A 220 -3.71 -2.30 -6.08
N ASN A 221 -2.97 -1.88 -5.06
CA ASN A 221 -3.15 -0.59 -4.44
C ASN A 221 -2.23 0.45 -5.09
N ASP A 222 -2.79 1.59 -5.46
CA ASP A 222 -2.06 2.73 -6.03
C ASP A 222 -0.93 3.22 -5.12
N ASN A 223 -1.05 3.03 -3.80
CA ASN A 223 -0.05 3.39 -2.78
C ASN A 223 0.97 2.28 -2.46
N SER A 224 0.93 1.15 -3.19
CA SER A 224 1.92 0.09 -3.03
C SER A 224 3.31 0.53 -3.49
N TYR A 225 4.35 -0.25 -3.12
CA TYR A 225 5.71 0.06 -3.54
C TYR A 225 5.93 -0.14 -5.04
N HIS A 226 6.83 0.65 -5.64
CA HIS A 226 7.21 0.57 -7.05
C HIS A 226 7.72 -0.81 -7.42
N ARG A 227 7.40 -1.26 -8.63
CA ARG A 227 7.83 -2.55 -9.18
C ARG A 227 8.00 -2.48 -10.69
N THR A 228 8.83 -3.34 -11.24
CA THR A 228 8.93 -3.48 -12.70
C THR A 228 7.70 -4.21 -13.22
N ASN A 229 7.00 -3.61 -14.18
CA ASN A 229 5.76 -4.12 -14.73
C ASN A 229 5.86 -4.32 -16.24
N LEU A 230 5.14 -5.32 -16.73
CA LEU A 230 4.74 -5.48 -18.12
C LEU A 230 3.23 -5.70 -18.13
N SER A 231 2.47 -4.85 -18.78
CA SER A 231 1.02 -4.97 -18.84
C SER A 231 0.48 -4.89 -20.26
N PHE A 232 -0.64 -5.55 -20.49
CA PHE A 232 -1.45 -5.47 -21.68
C PHE A 232 -2.86 -5.07 -21.29
N THR A 233 -3.45 -4.12 -22.01
CA THR A 233 -4.83 -3.67 -21.75
C THR A 233 -5.58 -3.50 -23.06
N THR A 234 -6.83 -3.98 -23.07
CA THR A 234 -7.80 -3.67 -24.13
C THR A 234 -9.08 -3.13 -23.52
N VAL A 235 -9.61 -2.07 -24.12
CA VAL A 235 -10.81 -1.36 -23.64
C VAL A 235 -11.82 -1.31 -24.76
N ASN A 236 -13.03 -1.81 -24.47
CA ASN A 236 -14.17 -1.74 -25.36
C ASN A 236 -15.39 -1.15 -24.63
N PRO A 237 -16.40 -0.66 -25.32
CA PRO A 237 -17.57 -0.05 -24.66
C PRO A 237 -18.32 -0.98 -23.71
N LYS A 238 -18.26 -2.30 -23.92
CA LYS A 238 -19.01 -3.31 -23.15
C LYS A 238 -18.14 -4.20 -22.26
N TRP A 239 -16.84 -4.21 -22.49
CA TRP A 239 -15.90 -5.01 -21.71
C TRP A 239 -14.50 -4.42 -21.79
N SER A 240 -13.70 -4.68 -20.78
CA SER A 240 -12.26 -4.43 -20.80
C SER A 240 -11.51 -5.61 -20.21
N TYR A 241 -10.30 -5.83 -20.70
CA TYR A 241 -9.38 -6.81 -20.16
C TYR A 241 -8.04 -6.15 -19.92
N THR A 242 -7.44 -6.47 -18.78
CA THR A 242 -6.08 -6.07 -18.48
C THR A 242 -5.32 -7.25 -17.88
N GLN A 243 -4.04 -7.31 -18.18
CA GLN A 243 -3.12 -8.29 -17.61
C GLN A 243 -1.82 -7.58 -17.27
N GLN A 244 -1.24 -7.89 -16.12
CA GLN A 244 0.03 -7.35 -15.66
C GLN A 244 0.91 -8.48 -15.14
N TYR A 245 2.17 -8.45 -15.49
CA TYR A 245 3.23 -9.27 -14.96
C TYR A 245 4.25 -8.38 -14.28
N SER A 246 4.60 -8.67 -13.01
CA SER A 246 5.47 -7.82 -12.20
C SER A 246 6.60 -8.62 -11.59
N ALA A 247 7.81 -8.05 -11.61
CA ALA A 247 8.91 -8.50 -10.77
C ALA A 247 8.81 -7.78 -9.41
N ILE A 248 8.79 -8.55 -8.33
CA ILE A 248 8.63 -8.05 -6.96
C ILE A 248 9.74 -8.59 -6.06
N GLY A 249 10.03 -7.88 -4.98
CA GLY A 249 11.04 -8.27 -4.00
C GLY A 249 10.48 -9.18 -2.91
N ALA A 250 11.30 -10.13 -2.47
CA ALA A 250 10.98 -10.92 -1.29
C ALA A 250 11.09 -10.08 -0.01
N THR A 251 10.36 -10.50 1.04
CA THR A 251 10.40 -9.84 2.35
C THR A 251 11.80 -9.95 2.98
N LYS A 252 12.28 -8.88 3.61
CA LYS A 252 13.61 -8.81 4.24
C LYS A 252 13.74 -9.64 5.52
N SER A 253 12.65 -10.07 6.12
CA SER A 253 12.62 -10.75 7.43
C SER A 253 13.30 -12.11 7.48
N PHE A 254 13.98 -12.50 6.41
CA PHE A 254 14.79 -13.71 6.37
C PHE A 254 16.22 -13.39 6.81
N ASP A 255 16.46 -13.51 8.10
CA ASP A 255 17.77 -13.29 8.71
C ASP A 255 18.81 -14.37 8.35
N GLY A 256 20.09 -14.04 8.52
CA GLY A 256 21.17 -15.00 8.41
C GLY A 256 21.82 -15.13 7.04
N GLY A 257 21.69 -14.13 6.17
CA GLY A 257 22.38 -14.09 4.87
C GLY A 257 21.73 -14.96 3.80
N PHE A 258 20.51 -15.42 4.03
CA PHE A 258 19.73 -16.14 3.03
C PHE A 258 19.33 -15.19 1.89
N ILE A 259 19.64 -15.58 0.67
CA ILE A 259 19.20 -14.87 -0.53
C ILE A 259 17.87 -15.49 -0.95
N ALA A 260 16.76 -14.78 -0.74
CA ALA A 260 15.47 -15.21 -1.22
C ALA A 260 15.47 -15.37 -2.74
N PRO A 261 14.84 -16.40 -3.28
CA PRO A 261 14.72 -16.56 -4.73
C PRO A 261 13.88 -15.45 -5.36
N ASP A 262 13.96 -15.33 -6.68
CA ASP A 262 13.14 -14.40 -7.45
C ASP A 262 11.65 -14.60 -7.16
N LYS A 263 10.92 -13.50 -7.05
CA LYS A 263 9.49 -13.46 -6.76
C LYS A 263 8.78 -12.62 -7.81
N TYR A 264 7.62 -13.08 -8.23
CA TYR A 264 6.83 -12.47 -9.28
C TYR A 264 5.36 -12.39 -8.89
N LEU A 265 4.65 -11.45 -9.50
CA LEU A 265 3.19 -11.35 -9.47
C LEU A 265 2.67 -11.36 -10.91
N ALA A 266 1.70 -12.19 -11.20
CA ALA A 266 0.84 -12.02 -12.36
C ALA A 266 -0.57 -11.63 -11.88
N PHE A 267 -1.20 -10.75 -12.63
CA PHE A 267 -2.55 -10.24 -12.37
C PHE A 267 -3.30 -10.15 -13.68
N HIS A 268 -4.56 -10.52 -13.69
CA HIS A 268 -5.46 -10.18 -14.79
C HIS A 268 -6.87 -9.86 -14.29
N ALA A 269 -7.60 -9.08 -15.09
CA ALA A 269 -8.97 -8.71 -14.81
C ALA A 269 -9.79 -8.58 -16.08
N LEU A 270 -11.03 -9.06 -16.01
CA LEU A 270 -12.04 -8.94 -17.05
C LEU A 270 -13.25 -8.19 -16.46
N GLU A 271 -13.51 -7.00 -16.99
CA GLU A 271 -14.67 -6.18 -16.61
C GLU A 271 -15.74 -6.26 -17.71
N PHE A 272 -16.99 -6.46 -17.31
CA PHE A 272 -18.16 -6.39 -18.15
C PHE A 272 -19.03 -5.19 -17.78
N LYS A 273 -19.37 -4.38 -18.78
CA LYS A 273 -20.27 -3.21 -18.68
C LYS A 273 -21.59 -3.56 -19.36
N PHE A 274 -22.44 -4.30 -18.67
CA PHE A 274 -23.72 -4.79 -19.24
C PHE A 274 -24.66 -3.66 -19.62
N ILE A 275 -24.75 -2.67 -18.75
CA ILE A 275 -25.51 -1.42 -18.97
C ILE A 275 -24.68 -0.26 -18.38
N PRO A 276 -24.96 1.00 -18.76
CA PRO A 276 -24.22 2.14 -18.22
C PRO A 276 -24.23 2.27 -16.71
N GLN A 277 -25.25 1.71 -16.04
CA GLN A 277 -25.43 1.79 -14.59
C GLN A 277 -24.79 0.65 -13.82
N PHE A 278 -24.35 -0.43 -14.50
CA PHE A 278 -23.81 -1.61 -13.83
C PHE A 278 -22.62 -2.20 -14.56
N SER A 279 -21.53 -2.36 -13.84
CA SER A 279 -20.40 -3.18 -14.28
C SER A 279 -20.01 -4.22 -13.22
N PHE A 280 -19.46 -5.30 -13.72
CA PHE A 280 -18.99 -6.44 -12.95
C PHE A 280 -17.59 -6.80 -13.43
N SER A 281 -16.67 -7.03 -12.51
CA SER A 281 -15.32 -7.46 -12.81
C SER A 281 -15.01 -8.76 -12.09
N TYR A 282 -14.35 -9.68 -12.80
CA TYR A 282 -13.65 -10.82 -12.24
C TYR A 282 -12.16 -10.61 -12.44
N TYR A 283 -11.37 -10.88 -11.40
CA TYR A 283 -9.92 -10.80 -11.48
C TYR A 283 -9.26 -11.95 -10.72
N GLU A 284 -8.06 -12.28 -11.16
CA GLU A 284 -7.16 -13.20 -10.47
C GLU A 284 -5.79 -12.54 -10.33
N SER A 285 -5.09 -12.90 -9.26
CA SER A 285 -3.67 -12.66 -9.09
C SER A 285 -2.97 -13.92 -8.58
N ILE A 286 -1.69 -14.05 -8.90
CA ILE A 286 -0.89 -15.16 -8.44
C ILE A 286 0.52 -14.68 -8.10
N VAL A 287 0.96 -14.95 -6.89
CA VAL A 287 2.35 -14.72 -6.47
C VAL A 287 3.10 -16.03 -6.58
N PHE A 288 4.20 -16.03 -7.30
CA PHE A 288 5.01 -17.20 -7.55
C PHE A 288 6.50 -16.84 -7.56
N GLY A 289 7.36 -17.84 -7.54
CA GLY A 289 8.78 -17.60 -7.47
C GLY A 289 9.65 -18.79 -7.88
N LYS A 290 10.96 -18.64 -7.73
CA LYS A 290 11.99 -19.61 -8.12
C LYS A 290 12.09 -19.90 -9.62
N ARG A 291 11.13 -19.45 -10.42
CA ARG A 291 11.06 -19.63 -11.85
C ARG A 291 10.35 -18.47 -12.53
N LEU A 292 10.68 -18.20 -13.78
CA LEU A 292 9.87 -17.39 -14.66
C LEU A 292 8.86 -18.33 -15.34
N ASP A 293 7.56 -18.07 -15.20
CA ASP A 293 6.51 -18.93 -15.76
C ASP A 293 5.68 -18.20 -16.84
N PRO A 294 5.95 -18.48 -18.13
CA PRO A 294 5.20 -17.86 -19.21
C PRO A 294 3.71 -18.25 -19.27
N SER A 295 3.29 -19.33 -18.60
CA SER A 295 1.87 -19.71 -18.57
C SER A 295 0.99 -18.64 -17.95
N TYR A 296 1.53 -17.88 -16.98
CA TYR A 296 0.85 -16.75 -16.34
C TYR A 296 0.83 -15.46 -17.20
N LEU A 297 1.43 -15.47 -18.38
CA LEU A 297 1.25 -14.43 -19.41
C LEU A 297 0.08 -14.73 -20.37
N MET A 298 -0.47 -15.93 -20.31
CA MET A 298 -1.60 -16.31 -21.15
C MET A 298 -2.92 -15.81 -20.53
N PRO A 299 -3.90 -15.43 -21.35
CA PRO A 299 -5.21 -14.97 -20.86
C PRO A 299 -6.13 -16.17 -20.52
N VAL A 300 -5.64 -17.02 -19.62
CA VAL A 300 -6.36 -18.19 -19.10
C VAL A 300 -6.45 -18.09 -17.58
N PRO A 301 -7.47 -18.67 -16.95
CA PRO A 301 -7.56 -18.67 -15.51
C PRO A 301 -6.29 -19.25 -14.87
N TYR A 302 -5.72 -18.54 -13.90
CA TYR A 302 -4.47 -18.94 -13.27
C TYR A 302 -4.62 -20.25 -12.48
N ILE A 303 -5.80 -20.51 -11.93
CA ILE A 303 -6.10 -21.81 -11.30
C ILE A 303 -5.87 -22.97 -12.27
N VAL A 304 -6.27 -22.82 -13.54
CA VAL A 304 -6.07 -23.86 -14.56
C VAL A 304 -4.59 -23.99 -14.92
N ALA A 305 -3.89 -22.87 -15.07
CA ALA A 305 -2.46 -22.89 -15.37
C ALA A 305 -1.64 -23.54 -14.25
N GLN A 306 -2.00 -23.24 -13.00
CA GLN A 306 -1.37 -23.82 -11.79
C GLN A 306 -1.60 -25.34 -11.70
N GLU A 307 -2.83 -25.79 -11.87
CA GLU A 307 -3.18 -27.21 -11.81
C GLU A 307 -2.47 -28.02 -12.92
N ILE A 308 -2.43 -27.51 -14.15
CA ILE A 308 -1.73 -28.15 -15.25
C ILE A 308 -0.21 -28.19 -15.00
N GLY A 309 0.35 -27.12 -14.42
CA GLY A 309 1.77 -27.03 -14.08
C GLY A 309 2.18 -27.87 -12.87
N GLY A 310 1.23 -28.25 -12.02
CA GLY A 310 1.48 -28.97 -10.77
C GLY A 310 2.23 -28.13 -9.72
N TYR A 311 2.00 -26.81 -9.71
CA TYR A 311 2.65 -25.89 -8.80
C TYR A 311 1.74 -25.51 -7.63
N ASN A 312 2.34 -25.15 -6.50
CA ASN A 312 1.64 -24.62 -5.33
C ASN A 312 2.04 -23.15 -5.15
N ASP A 313 1.59 -22.31 -6.06
CA ASP A 313 1.81 -20.86 -6.01
C ASP A 313 0.65 -20.19 -5.26
N ASN A 314 0.85 -18.97 -4.80
CA ASN A 314 -0.14 -18.24 -4.03
C ASN A 314 -1.16 -17.56 -4.96
N LEU A 315 -2.30 -18.24 -5.18
CA LEU A 315 -3.39 -17.81 -6.05
C LEU A 315 -4.46 -17.04 -5.25
N GLN A 316 -4.85 -15.88 -5.77
CA GLN A 316 -5.98 -15.09 -5.26
C GLN A 316 -7.00 -14.84 -6.38
N MET A 317 -8.25 -14.68 -5.98
CA MET A 317 -9.37 -14.34 -6.87
C MET A 317 -10.17 -13.19 -6.31
N GLY A 318 -10.89 -12.47 -7.17
CA GLY A 318 -11.78 -11.43 -6.70
C GLY A 318 -12.88 -11.04 -7.65
N LEU A 319 -13.86 -10.35 -7.07
CA LEU A 319 -15.04 -9.85 -7.75
C LEU A 319 -15.24 -8.37 -7.38
N ALA A 320 -15.47 -7.52 -8.38
CA ALA A 320 -15.83 -6.15 -8.12
C ALA A 320 -17.14 -5.77 -8.84
N PHE A 321 -17.97 -5.01 -8.14
CA PHE A 321 -19.25 -4.52 -8.63
C PHE A 321 -19.28 -3.00 -8.54
N LYS A 322 -19.77 -2.36 -9.61
CA LYS A 322 -20.04 -0.93 -9.64
C LYS A 322 -21.50 -0.71 -10.03
N VAL A 323 -22.26 -0.03 -9.20
CA VAL A 323 -23.66 0.33 -9.44
C VAL A 323 -23.79 1.84 -9.42
N ARG A 324 -24.25 2.43 -10.51
CA ARG A 324 -24.50 3.87 -10.68
C ARG A 324 -25.99 4.14 -10.79
N PRO A 325 -26.72 4.28 -9.67
CA PRO A 325 -28.17 4.44 -9.70
C PRO A 325 -28.60 5.74 -10.38
N TYR A 326 -27.78 6.79 -10.29
CA TYR A 326 -27.95 8.05 -11.02
C TYR A 326 -26.60 8.76 -11.22
N SER A 327 -26.61 9.81 -12.04
CA SER A 327 -25.41 10.57 -12.40
C SER A 327 -24.70 11.08 -11.15
N GLY A 328 -23.40 10.81 -11.08
CA GLY A 328 -22.53 11.24 -9.98
C GLY A 328 -22.53 10.35 -8.74
N LEU A 329 -23.42 9.37 -8.61
CA LEU A 329 -23.44 8.44 -7.48
C LEU A 329 -22.97 7.04 -7.90
N LEU A 330 -22.03 6.51 -7.17
CA LEU A 330 -21.53 5.13 -7.25
C LEU A 330 -21.75 4.42 -5.92
N TRP A 331 -22.30 3.22 -5.96
CA TRP A 331 -22.07 2.19 -4.97
C TRP A 331 -21.12 1.16 -5.55
N ALA A 332 -20.01 0.89 -4.86
CA ALA A 332 -19.03 -0.08 -5.28
C ALA A 332 -18.77 -1.11 -4.18
N THR A 333 -18.45 -2.33 -4.60
CA THR A 333 -17.99 -3.40 -3.71
C THR A 333 -16.88 -4.17 -4.40
N ASP A 334 -15.81 -4.43 -3.67
CA ASP A 334 -14.67 -5.25 -4.07
C ASP A 334 -14.50 -6.37 -3.06
N VAL A 335 -14.39 -7.60 -3.54
CA VAL A 335 -14.19 -8.80 -2.72
C VAL A 335 -12.94 -9.52 -3.23
N PHE A 336 -11.96 -9.64 -2.37
CA PHE A 336 -10.70 -10.34 -2.62
C PHE A 336 -10.67 -11.62 -1.78
N VAL A 337 -10.41 -12.75 -2.40
CA VAL A 337 -10.32 -14.06 -1.77
C VAL A 337 -8.91 -14.60 -1.97
N ASP A 338 -8.17 -14.72 -0.88
CA ASP A 338 -6.79 -15.21 -0.87
C ASP A 338 -6.74 -16.73 -0.75
N ASP A 339 -7.46 -17.29 0.20
CA ASP A 339 -7.54 -18.73 0.38
C ASP A 339 -8.93 -19.15 0.81
N PHE A 340 -9.47 -20.17 0.15
CA PHE A 340 -10.79 -20.66 0.41
C PHE A 340 -10.87 -22.19 0.20
N ASN A 341 -11.08 -22.92 1.29
CA ASN A 341 -11.31 -24.34 1.21
C ASN A 341 -12.77 -24.66 0.84
N ILE A 342 -13.03 -24.80 -0.46
CA ILE A 342 -14.37 -25.08 -0.99
C ILE A 342 -14.97 -26.38 -0.40
N ALA A 343 -14.21 -27.45 -0.28
CA ALA A 343 -14.68 -28.71 0.28
C ALA A 343 -15.06 -28.54 1.75
N GLY A 344 -14.18 -27.92 2.54
CA GLY A 344 -14.45 -27.62 3.95
C GLY A 344 -15.66 -26.71 4.15
N PHE A 345 -15.91 -25.77 3.21
CA PHE A 345 -17.11 -24.93 3.26
C PHE A 345 -18.41 -25.73 3.17
N PHE A 346 -18.49 -26.68 2.26
CA PHE A 346 -19.68 -27.53 2.12
C PHE A 346 -19.83 -28.56 3.26
N GLU A 347 -18.73 -28.99 3.86
CA GLU A 347 -18.73 -29.97 4.96
C GLU A 347 -18.98 -29.32 6.32
N ASN A 348 -18.36 -28.16 6.60
CA ASN A 348 -18.27 -27.59 7.94
C ASN A 348 -18.89 -26.17 8.03
N GLY A 349 -19.28 -25.57 6.92
CA GLY A 349 -19.80 -24.20 6.83
C GLY A 349 -18.70 -23.14 6.86
N LEU A 350 -19.09 -21.90 6.52
CA LEU A 350 -18.18 -20.76 6.33
C LEU A 350 -17.34 -20.43 7.58
N LEU A 351 -17.95 -20.53 8.76
CA LEU A 351 -17.29 -20.14 10.01
C LEU A 351 -16.27 -21.15 10.53
N ASN A 352 -16.33 -22.39 10.02
CA ASN A 352 -15.46 -23.49 10.44
C ASN A 352 -14.47 -23.91 9.33
N THR A 353 -14.27 -23.06 8.36
CA THR A 353 -13.40 -23.31 7.21
C THR A 353 -12.39 -22.18 7.06
N ARG A 354 -11.19 -22.52 6.59
CA ARG A 354 -10.20 -21.51 6.24
C ARG A 354 -10.76 -20.59 5.15
N PHE A 355 -10.86 -19.31 5.48
CA PHE A 355 -11.43 -18.30 4.61
C PHE A 355 -10.69 -16.97 4.79
N PHE A 356 -9.65 -16.78 3.99
CA PHE A 356 -8.88 -15.55 3.99
C PHE A 356 -9.44 -14.63 2.92
N THR A 357 -10.06 -13.56 3.34
CA THR A 357 -10.73 -12.63 2.43
C THR A 357 -10.63 -11.20 2.90
N ALA A 358 -10.65 -10.29 1.95
CA ALA A 358 -10.87 -8.87 2.17
C ALA A 358 -12.12 -8.41 1.42
N VAL A 359 -12.87 -7.52 2.04
CA VAL A 359 -14.06 -6.91 1.43
C VAL A 359 -13.99 -5.40 1.62
N LYS A 360 -14.22 -4.67 0.54
CA LYS A 360 -14.40 -3.22 0.59
C LYS A 360 -15.71 -2.85 -0.08
N THR A 361 -16.53 -2.04 0.59
CA THR A 361 -17.78 -1.52 0.03
C THR A 361 -17.95 -0.06 0.39
N GLY A 362 -18.53 0.74 -0.50
CA GLY A 362 -18.68 2.16 -0.23
C GLY A 362 -19.54 2.90 -1.25
N LEU A 363 -19.78 4.15 -0.89
CA LEU A 363 -20.51 5.12 -1.68
C LEU A 363 -19.59 6.26 -2.07
N ILE A 364 -19.60 6.65 -3.33
CA ILE A 364 -18.89 7.81 -3.86
C ILE A 364 -19.89 8.70 -4.57
N TYR A 365 -19.90 9.98 -4.20
CA TYR A 365 -20.74 10.99 -4.83
C TYR A 365 -19.91 12.15 -5.36
N THR A 366 -20.10 12.49 -6.62
CA THR A 366 -19.37 13.55 -7.34
C THR A 366 -20.37 14.59 -7.89
N PRO A 367 -20.66 15.67 -7.13
CA PRO A 367 -21.59 16.72 -7.56
C PRO A 367 -21.12 17.43 -8.83
N ALA A 368 -22.04 17.74 -9.75
CA ALA A 368 -21.72 18.38 -11.02
C ALA A 368 -21.26 19.84 -10.87
N ASP A 369 -21.95 20.62 -10.04
CA ASP A 369 -21.80 22.10 -9.96
C ASP A 369 -21.48 22.58 -8.54
N SER A 370 -20.66 21.81 -7.79
CA SER A 370 -20.25 22.16 -6.44
C SER A 370 -18.73 22.38 -6.35
N PHE A 371 -18.29 23.20 -5.42
CA PHE A 371 -16.87 23.29 -5.07
C PHE A 371 -16.38 22.00 -4.36
N CYS A 372 -17.29 21.24 -3.73
CA CYS A 372 -17.04 19.88 -3.30
C CYS A 372 -17.07 18.97 -4.54
N THR A 373 -15.97 18.35 -4.88
CA THR A 373 -15.83 17.55 -6.10
C THR A 373 -16.05 16.07 -5.87
N ARG A 374 -15.84 15.59 -4.63
CA ARG A 374 -16.00 14.19 -4.26
C ARG A 374 -16.36 14.08 -2.78
N ILE A 375 -17.27 13.18 -2.50
CA ILE A 375 -17.63 12.74 -1.15
C ILE A 375 -17.58 11.22 -1.19
N SER A 376 -16.83 10.60 -0.32
CA SER A 376 -16.79 9.13 -0.22
C SER A 376 -16.96 8.65 1.21
N LEU A 377 -17.65 7.54 1.34
CA LEU A 377 -17.78 6.78 2.59
C LEU A 377 -17.57 5.32 2.24
N ASP A 378 -16.56 4.69 2.80
CA ASP A 378 -16.28 3.28 2.57
C ASP A 378 -15.96 2.52 3.86
N TYR A 379 -16.28 1.24 3.82
CA TYR A 379 -15.94 0.26 4.83
C TYR A 379 -15.07 -0.82 4.22
N THR A 380 -13.95 -1.13 4.87
CA THR A 380 -13.02 -2.19 4.50
C THR A 380 -12.90 -3.19 5.65
N MET A 381 -12.91 -4.48 5.35
CA MET A 381 -12.69 -5.57 6.29
C MET A 381 -11.63 -6.51 5.72
N LEU A 382 -10.66 -6.90 6.54
CA LEU A 382 -9.64 -7.88 6.21
C LEU A 382 -9.66 -9.00 7.27
N MET A 383 -9.97 -10.21 6.84
CA MET A 383 -9.93 -11.38 7.72
C MET A 383 -8.50 -11.67 8.19
N PRO A 384 -8.33 -12.32 9.35
CA PRO A 384 -7.00 -12.74 9.78
C PRO A 384 -6.28 -13.54 8.70
N TYR A 385 -4.95 -13.34 8.59
CA TYR A 385 -4.06 -14.03 7.66
C TYR A 385 -4.31 -13.80 6.17
N THR A 386 -5.23 -12.92 5.79
CA THR A 386 -5.35 -12.48 4.39
C THR A 386 -4.00 -11.95 3.89
N TYR A 387 -3.64 -12.24 2.64
CA TYR A 387 -2.35 -11.93 2.01
C TYR A 387 -1.16 -12.78 2.46
N THR A 388 -1.35 -13.80 3.29
CA THR A 388 -0.30 -14.74 3.68
C THR A 388 -0.27 -15.96 2.76
N HIS A 389 0.83 -16.73 2.78
CA HIS A 389 0.87 -18.01 2.07
C HIS A 389 1.77 -19.01 2.81
N ALA A 390 1.28 -20.24 2.96
CA ALA A 390 2.10 -21.34 3.50
C ALA A 390 3.14 -21.75 2.49
N ASP A 391 4.39 -21.60 2.83
CA ASP A 391 5.47 -22.09 2.00
C ASP A 391 5.66 -23.60 2.11
N TYR A 392 6.34 -24.12 1.10
CA TYR A 392 6.56 -25.54 0.90
C TYR A 392 7.21 -26.21 2.12
N VAL A 393 6.53 -27.19 2.66
CA VAL A 393 7.09 -28.16 3.62
C VAL A 393 7.77 -29.27 2.81
N ASP A 394 9.07 -29.50 3.00
CA ASP A 394 9.72 -30.68 2.46
C ASP A 394 9.09 -31.93 3.10
N THR A 395 8.24 -32.61 2.34
CA THR A 395 7.54 -33.82 2.81
C THR A 395 8.47 -34.98 3.12
N THR A 396 9.72 -34.94 2.65
CA THR A 396 10.72 -36.00 2.89
C THR A 396 11.39 -35.84 4.25
N THR A 397 11.63 -34.60 4.67
CA THR A 397 12.31 -34.30 5.93
C THR A 397 11.35 -33.79 7.02
N GLY A 398 10.14 -33.41 6.66
CA GLY A 398 9.18 -32.77 7.57
C GLY A 398 9.64 -31.39 8.05
N THR A 399 10.71 -30.87 7.47
CA THR A 399 11.27 -29.57 7.86
C THR A 399 10.84 -28.48 6.88
N ILE A 400 10.40 -27.37 7.43
CA ILE A 400 10.27 -26.12 6.69
C ILE A 400 11.68 -25.56 6.56
N SER A 401 12.17 -25.36 5.34
CA SER A 401 13.44 -24.68 5.12
C SER A 401 13.35 -23.29 5.75
N SER A 402 14.11 -23.07 6.82
CA SER A 402 14.19 -21.75 7.44
C SER A 402 14.57 -20.73 6.37
N GLY A 403 13.81 -19.64 6.23
CA GLY A 403 14.02 -18.62 5.22
C GLY A 403 13.07 -18.68 4.01
N MET A 404 12.29 -19.76 3.81
CA MET A 404 11.27 -19.85 2.75
C MET A 404 9.86 -19.63 3.28
N TYR A 405 9.77 -19.20 4.49
CA TYR A 405 8.59 -19.12 5.26
C TYR A 405 7.74 -17.90 4.86
N ASN A 406 6.47 -18.12 4.48
CA ASN A 406 5.61 -17.05 3.99
C ASN A 406 6.25 -16.21 2.85
N TYR A 407 7.15 -16.82 2.09
CA TYR A 407 7.92 -16.19 1.03
C TYR A 407 7.03 -15.69 -0.11
N LEU A 408 5.97 -16.45 -0.44
CA LEU A 408 5.00 -16.07 -1.46
C LEU A 408 3.85 -15.22 -0.93
N ASN A 409 3.99 -14.57 0.23
CA ASN A 409 3.00 -13.62 0.71
C ASN A 409 2.76 -12.47 -0.29
N TYR A 410 1.62 -11.82 -0.19
CA TYR A 410 1.19 -10.77 -1.12
C TYR A 410 1.86 -9.42 -0.84
N THR A 411 3.19 -9.41 -0.83
CA THR A 411 4.01 -8.22 -0.59
C THR A 411 5.08 -8.01 -1.66
N ASN A 412 5.51 -6.76 -1.80
CA ASN A 412 6.71 -6.37 -2.54
C ASN A 412 7.73 -5.77 -1.57
N ASN A 413 8.86 -6.44 -1.35
CA ASN A 413 9.86 -6.08 -0.33
C ASN A 413 9.27 -5.95 1.09
N GLY A 414 8.27 -6.76 1.44
CA GLY A 414 7.59 -6.71 2.74
C GLY A 414 6.45 -5.69 2.83
N ILE A 415 6.23 -4.88 1.80
CA ILE A 415 5.15 -3.90 1.74
C ILE A 415 3.93 -4.51 1.05
N PRO A 416 2.73 -4.44 1.64
CA PRO A 416 1.52 -4.97 1.04
C PRO A 416 1.25 -4.41 -0.36
N MET A 417 0.87 -5.27 -1.31
CA MET A 417 0.45 -4.86 -2.65
C MET A 417 -1.05 -4.56 -2.73
N GLY A 418 -1.82 -5.13 -1.82
CA GLY A 418 -3.24 -4.85 -1.62
C GLY A 418 -3.47 -3.77 -0.55
N SER A 419 -4.34 -4.04 0.42
CA SER A 419 -4.60 -3.09 1.50
C SER A 419 -3.33 -2.71 2.26
N SER A 420 -3.18 -1.43 2.60
CA SER A 420 -2.11 -0.93 3.46
C SER A 420 -2.30 -1.26 4.94
N TYR A 421 -3.52 -1.67 5.33
CA TYR A 421 -3.83 -2.06 6.70
C TYR A 421 -3.51 -3.54 6.92
N PRO A 422 -3.09 -3.93 8.14
CA PRO A 422 -2.84 -5.33 8.45
C PRO A 422 -4.12 -6.17 8.39
N PRO A 423 -4.05 -7.46 8.07
CA PRO A 423 -5.15 -8.39 8.26
C PRO A 423 -5.66 -8.41 9.70
N ASN A 424 -6.84 -9.00 9.94
CA ASN A 424 -7.57 -8.94 11.21
C ASN A 424 -7.92 -7.49 11.61
N SER A 425 -8.35 -6.71 10.63
CA SER A 425 -8.80 -5.34 10.86
C SER A 425 -10.00 -4.95 10.02
N ASP A 426 -10.73 -3.95 10.51
CA ASP A 426 -11.69 -3.22 9.71
C ASP A 426 -11.50 -1.71 9.84
N ARG A 427 -11.97 -1.00 8.83
CA ARG A 427 -11.87 0.46 8.74
C ARG A 427 -13.10 1.07 8.12
N LEU A 428 -13.61 2.11 8.76
CA LEU A 428 -14.55 3.06 8.17
C LEU A 428 -13.76 4.31 7.74
N SER A 429 -13.95 4.77 6.51
CA SER A 429 -13.29 5.95 5.96
C SER A 429 -14.30 6.91 5.36
N PHE A 430 -14.16 8.17 5.68
CA PHE A 430 -14.90 9.28 5.09
C PHE A 430 -13.94 10.30 4.53
N GLU A 431 -14.11 10.65 3.24
CA GLU A 431 -13.25 11.63 2.57
C GLU A 431 -14.08 12.68 1.85
N LEU A 432 -13.56 13.92 1.85
CA LEU A 432 -14.11 15.05 1.10
C LEU A 432 -12.98 15.70 0.29
N ASP A 433 -13.22 15.88 -1.00
CA ASP A 433 -12.34 16.64 -1.87
C ASP A 433 -13.03 17.94 -2.30
N PHE A 434 -12.30 19.05 -2.20
CA PHE A 434 -12.77 20.36 -2.60
C PHE A 434 -11.83 21.01 -3.61
N ILE A 435 -12.39 21.61 -4.64
CA ILE A 435 -11.69 22.49 -5.58
C ILE A 435 -12.47 23.82 -5.66
N PRO A 436 -12.33 24.71 -4.66
CA PRO A 436 -13.04 25.97 -4.63
C PRO A 436 -12.70 26.86 -5.84
N ILE A 437 -11.43 26.84 -6.21
CA ILE A 437 -10.86 27.47 -7.41
C ILE A 437 -9.84 26.50 -8.01
N PRO A 438 -9.59 26.48 -9.32
CA PRO A 438 -8.72 25.50 -9.97
C PRO A 438 -7.33 25.30 -9.36
N PRO A 439 -6.64 26.37 -8.86
CA PRO A 439 -5.32 26.19 -8.25
C PRO A 439 -5.35 25.66 -6.80
N LEU A 440 -6.51 25.55 -6.16
CA LEU A 440 -6.64 25.16 -4.75
C LEU A 440 -7.37 23.83 -4.61
N HIS A 441 -6.66 22.82 -4.14
CA HIS A 441 -7.19 21.52 -3.73
C HIS A 441 -7.20 21.43 -2.21
N ILE A 442 -8.29 20.94 -1.62
CA ILE A 442 -8.41 20.68 -0.19
C ILE A 442 -8.98 19.28 -0.04
N LYS A 443 -8.33 18.46 0.75
CA LYS A 443 -8.78 17.11 1.13
C LYS A 443 -9.02 17.06 2.63
N VAL A 444 -10.15 16.46 3.03
CA VAL A 444 -10.46 16.15 4.43
C VAL A 444 -10.64 14.65 4.55
N LEU A 445 -10.06 14.06 5.57
CA LEU A 445 -10.08 12.63 5.86
C LEU A 445 -10.51 12.40 7.29
N SER A 446 -11.42 11.44 7.49
CA SER A 446 -11.77 10.90 8.81
C SER A 446 -11.78 9.39 8.72
N THR A 447 -10.99 8.70 9.52
CA THR A 447 -10.94 7.24 9.53
C THR A 447 -11.03 6.69 10.94
N PHE A 448 -11.74 5.58 11.07
CA PHE A 448 -11.77 4.78 12.29
C PHE A 448 -11.44 3.33 11.95
N LEU A 449 -10.38 2.82 12.55
CA LEU A 449 -9.87 1.47 12.33
C LEU A 449 -9.89 0.68 13.63
N ARG A 450 -10.25 -0.61 13.52
CA ARG A 450 -10.04 -1.61 14.58
C ARG A 450 -9.09 -2.68 14.06
N HIS A 451 -8.18 -3.11 14.90
CA HIS A 451 -7.23 -4.18 14.60
C HIS A 451 -7.13 -5.15 15.77
N GLY A 452 -7.08 -6.44 15.47
CA GLY A 452 -6.87 -7.47 16.48
C GLY A 452 -5.45 -7.43 16.99
N ASN A 453 -5.29 -7.38 18.31
CA ASN A 453 -4.01 -7.59 18.95
C ASN A 453 -3.68 -9.11 19.04
N ILE A 454 -2.70 -9.50 19.85
CA ILE A 454 -2.36 -10.88 20.10
C ILE A 454 -3.60 -11.66 20.57
N ASN A 455 -3.79 -12.87 20.06
CA ASN A 455 -4.88 -13.72 20.45
C ASN A 455 -4.68 -14.25 21.87
N GLU A 456 -5.54 -13.81 22.80
CA GLU A 456 -5.54 -14.25 24.18
C GLU A 456 -6.33 -15.56 24.38
N SER A 457 -7.05 -16.03 23.35
CA SER A 457 -7.90 -17.22 23.39
C SER A 457 -7.14 -18.52 23.09
N ILE A 458 -5.82 -18.47 22.89
CA ILE A 458 -5.02 -19.68 22.70
C ILE A 458 -5.04 -20.54 23.99
N SER A 459 -5.07 -21.86 23.83
CA SER A 459 -4.97 -22.76 24.96
C SER A 459 -3.63 -22.65 25.69
N ASP A 460 -3.57 -23.10 26.96
CA ASP A 460 -2.33 -23.06 27.72
C ASP A 460 -1.22 -23.87 27.06
N ASP A 461 -1.55 -25.04 26.48
CA ASP A 461 -0.60 -25.89 25.76
C ASP A 461 -0.05 -25.20 24.50
N GLU A 462 -0.90 -24.51 23.73
CA GLU A 462 -0.50 -23.74 22.57
C GLU A 462 0.38 -22.55 22.97
N ALA A 463 0.03 -21.81 24.02
CA ALA A 463 0.81 -20.70 24.52
C ALA A 463 2.18 -21.14 25.04
N ILE A 464 2.26 -22.29 25.71
CA ILE A 464 3.52 -22.86 26.20
C ILE A 464 4.38 -23.33 25.03
N ALA A 465 3.81 -24.02 24.07
CA ALA A 465 4.51 -24.41 22.85
C ALA A 465 5.08 -23.20 22.12
N TYR A 466 4.31 -22.13 22.10
CA TYR A 466 4.70 -20.82 21.57
C TYR A 466 5.90 -20.21 22.33
N LEU A 467 5.85 -20.15 23.64
CA LEU A 467 6.92 -19.57 24.47
C LEU A 467 8.23 -20.35 24.38
N ARG A 468 8.16 -21.64 24.02
CA ARG A 468 9.33 -22.54 23.90
C ARG A 468 9.94 -22.59 22.51
N SER A 469 9.31 -22.01 21.51
CA SER A 469 9.77 -22.18 20.14
C SER A 469 10.90 -21.21 19.81
N ASP A 470 11.98 -21.77 19.27
CA ASP A 470 13.13 -21.02 18.75
C ASP A 470 12.83 -20.34 17.38
N TYR A 471 11.66 -20.61 16.82
CA TYR A 471 11.26 -20.09 15.53
C TYR A 471 10.50 -18.77 15.70
N GLY A 472 11.15 -17.71 15.30
CA GLY A 472 10.67 -16.35 15.00
C GLY A 472 9.34 -15.89 15.55
N THR A 473 9.17 -14.64 15.58
CA THR A 473 7.98 -13.90 16.00
C THR A 473 6.67 -14.56 15.60
N TYR A 474 6.04 -15.19 16.57
CA TYR A 474 4.63 -15.51 16.43
C TYR A 474 3.82 -14.26 16.76
N SER A 475 3.48 -13.49 15.77
CA SER A 475 2.42 -12.53 15.97
C SER A 475 1.10 -13.30 15.83
N THR A 476 0.33 -13.33 16.84
CA THR A 476 -1.01 -13.93 16.84
C THR A 476 -2.08 -12.89 16.50
N ASP A 477 -1.69 -11.74 15.97
CA ASP A 477 -2.58 -10.70 15.50
C ASP A 477 -3.23 -11.03 14.14
N GLY A 478 -2.77 -12.08 13.46
CA GLY A 478 -3.25 -12.47 12.14
C GLY A 478 -2.66 -11.65 11.00
N GLY A 479 -1.57 -10.95 11.25
CA GLY A 479 -0.92 -10.08 10.28
C GLY A 479 -0.28 -10.81 9.09
N ILE A 480 0.04 -10.06 8.04
CA ILE A 480 0.54 -10.59 6.75
C ILE A 480 1.89 -11.33 6.85
N ASN A 481 2.69 -11.02 7.87
CA ASN A 481 3.99 -11.67 8.09
C ASN A 481 3.87 -13.00 8.83
N ASN A 482 2.67 -13.39 9.23
CA ASN A 482 2.40 -14.54 10.05
C ASN A 482 1.47 -15.49 9.32
N HIS A 483 1.89 -16.73 9.17
CA HIS A 483 1.05 -17.76 8.58
C HIS A 483 0.58 -18.76 9.65
N PRO A 484 -0.69 -19.21 9.62
CA PRO A 484 -1.21 -20.14 10.62
C PRO A 484 -0.48 -21.50 10.69
N LEU A 485 0.23 -21.91 9.65
CA LEU A 485 1.06 -23.12 9.66
C LEU A 485 2.38 -22.96 10.44
N MET A 486 2.72 -21.74 10.88
CA MET A 486 3.99 -21.43 11.54
C MET A 486 4.11 -22.00 12.95
N SER A 487 3.05 -22.39 13.59
CA SER A 487 3.05 -22.71 15.00
C SER A 487 3.07 -24.21 15.32
N ASN A 488 3.51 -25.09 14.40
CA ASN A 488 3.74 -26.47 14.79
C ASN A 488 5.23 -26.74 15.09
N PRO A 489 5.68 -26.59 16.35
CA PRO A 489 7.05 -26.88 16.74
C PRO A 489 7.38 -28.37 16.68
N SER A 490 6.39 -29.28 16.53
CA SER A 490 6.63 -30.72 16.48
C SER A 490 7.02 -31.27 15.12
N GLY A 491 7.06 -30.42 14.06
CA GLY A 491 7.57 -30.85 12.75
C GLY A 491 6.77 -31.90 12.02
N THR A 492 5.60 -32.29 12.53
CA THR A 492 4.72 -33.24 11.85
C THR A 492 3.91 -32.51 10.79
N ALA A 493 4.35 -32.64 9.55
CA ALA A 493 3.57 -32.23 8.39
C ALA A 493 2.16 -32.85 8.52
N GLY A 494 1.13 -31.99 8.53
CA GLY A 494 -0.26 -32.46 8.56
C GLY A 494 -1.07 -32.10 9.79
N THR A 495 -0.47 -31.74 10.91
CA THR A 495 -1.16 -30.97 11.94
C THR A 495 -0.90 -29.49 11.69
N ALA A 496 -1.06 -29.11 10.44
CA ALA A 496 -1.35 -27.73 10.13
C ALA A 496 -2.33 -27.31 11.18
N ILE A 497 -2.03 -26.24 11.85
CA ILE A 497 -2.84 -25.78 12.91
C ILE A 497 -4.24 -25.67 12.37
N ALA A 498 -5.02 -26.70 12.67
CA ALA A 498 -6.45 -26.58 12.73
C ALA A 498 -6.85 -25.35 13.58
N SER A 499 -5.97 -24.89 14.41
CA SER A 499 -5.97 -23.62 15.11
C SER A 499 -5.94 -22.38 14.22
N SER A 500 -5.69 -22.48 12.94
CA SER A 500 -6.02 -21.39 12.00
C SER A 500 -7.50 -21.01 12.05
N ASN A 501 -8.34 -21.93 12.48
CA ASN A 501 -9.75 -21.66 12.79
C ASN A 501 -9.93 -20.95 14.14
N SER A 502 -8.89 -20.80 14.94
CA SER A 502 -8.99 -20.21 16.27
C SER A 502 -8.87 -18.68 16.26
N LEU A 503 -8.31 -18.08 15.21
CA LEU A 503 -8.27 -16.63 15.11
C LEU A 503 -9.49 -16.11 14.34
N ASN A 504 -10.57 -15.93 15.08
CA ASN A 504 -11.76 -15.29 14.53
C ASN A 504 -11.56 -13.78 14.40
N PHE A 505 -12.24 -13.21 13.43
CA PHE A 505 -12.16 -11.80 13.12
C PHE A 505 -12.53 -10.91 14.30
N LEU A 506 -11.57 -10.10 14.76
CA LEU A 506 -11.72 -9.11 15.84
C LEU A 506 -12.34 -9.66 17.15
N THR A 507 -11.98 -10.88 17.53
CA THR A 507 -12.47 -11.51 18.78
C THR A 507 -11.49 -11.40 19.95
N GLN A 508 -10.37 -10.74 19.79
CA GLN A 508 -9.38 -10.50 20.84
C GLN A 508 -9.95 -9.59 21.92
N ASP A 509 -9.61 -9.86 23.20
CA ASP A 509 -10.11 -9.08 24.34
C ASP A 509 -9.65 -7.61 24.30
N ASN A 510 -8.47 -7.35 23.75
CA ASN A 510 -7.89 -6.01 23.64
C ASN A 510 -7.65 -5.63 22.17
N LEU A 511 -8.68 -5.13 21.54
CA LEU A 511 -8.55 -4.57 20.18
C LEU A 511 -7.78 -3.26 20.22
N MET A 512 -6.94 -3.05 19.20
CA MET A 512 -6.38 -1.74 18.89
C MET A 512 -7.42 -0.90 18.15
N TYR A 513 -7.56 0.34 18.55
CA TYR A 513 -8.43 1.32 17.90
C TYR A 513 -7.59 2.49 17.42
N VAL A 514 -7.81 2.92 16.19
CA VAL A 514 -7.14 4.08 15.59
C VAL A 514 -8.19 5.02 15.03
N LEU A 515 -8.17 6.29 15.47
CA LEU A 515 -8.94 7.38 14.89
C LEU A 515 -7.96 8.37 14.25
N GLN A 516 -8.18 8.69 12.99
CA GLN A 516 -7.38 9.67 12.27
C GLN A 516 -8.31 10.74 11.68
N GLU A 517 -7.96 12.02 11.90
CA GLU A 517 -8.66 13.19 11.37
C GLU A 517 -7.65 14.07 10.66
N GLY A 518 -7.79 14.19 9.35
CA GLY A 518 -6.82 14.86 8.50
C GLY A 518 -7.41 15.98 7.66
N ILE A 519 -6.62 17.01 7.43
CA ILE A 519 -6.87 18.04 6.43
C ILE A 519 -5.58 18.37 5.70
N GLY A 520 -5.65 18.41 4.37
CA GLY A 520 -4.56 18.83 3.50
C GLY A 520 -5.04 19.89 2.52
N ALA A 521 -4.15 20.79 2.14
CA ALA A 521 -4.41 21.77 1.10
C ALA A 521 -3.18 21.93 0.21
N GLU A 522 -3.39 22.01 -1.08
CA GLU A 522 -2.40 22.31 -2.08
C GLU A 522 -2.86 23.51 -2.91
N TYR A 523 -1.97 24.49 -3.09
CA TYR A 523 -2.23 25.67 -3.89
C TYR A 523 -1.13 25.88 -4.92
N SER A 524 -1.49 25.80 -6.20
CA SER A 524 -0.58 26.02 -7.33
C SER A 524 -0.73 27.43 -7.88
N LEU A 525 0.32 28.24 -7.82
CA LEU A 525 0.33 29.57 -8.43
C LEU A 525 0.20 29.45 -9.95
N LYS A 526 -0.34 30.52 -10.57
CA LYS A 526 -0.38 30.61 -12.03
C LYS A 526 1.04 30.45 -12.59
N LYS A 527 1.16 29.68 -13.66
CA LYS A 527 2.43 29.50 -14.35
C LYS A 527 2.93 30.84 -14.94
N TYR A 528 4.17 31.11 -14.64
CA TYR A 528 4.90 32.27 -15.20
C TYR A 528 5.97 31.78 -16.18
N SER A 529 6.60 32.69 -16.90
CA SER A 529 7.71 32.38 -17.84
C SER A 529 8.93 31.76 -17.14
N TRP A 530 9.07 31.99 -15.83
CA TRP A 530 10.14 31.46 -15.00
C TRP A 530 9.77 30.14 -14.28
N GLY A 531 8.53 29.66 -14.40
CA GLY A 531 8.07 28.38 -13.81
C GLY A 531 6.79 28.51 -13.01
N GLN A 532 6.45 27.45 -12.28
CA GLN A 532 5.28 27.36 -11.41
C GLN A 532 5.72 27.01 -9.98
N LEU A 533 5.07 27.63 -9.00
CA LEU A 533 5.20 27.29 -7.58
C LEU A 533 3.92 26.65 -7.08
N SER A 534 4.05 25.58 -6.32
CA SER A 534 2.96 24.95 -5.55
C SER A 534 3.34 24.89 -4.07
N PHE A 535 2.37 25.17 -3.22
CA PHE A 535 2.49 25.11 -1.77
C PHE A 535 1.57 24.01 -1.25
N SER A 536 2.06 23.17 -0.37
CA SER A 536 1.25 22.18 0.33
C SER A 536 1.34 22.38 1.83
N VAL A 537 0.25 22.11 2.52
CA VAL A 537 0.17 22.05 3.97
C VAL A 537 -0.78 20.93 4.37
N SER A 538 -0.40 20.14 5.35
CA SER A 538 -1.31 19.15 5.91
C SER A 538 -1.18 19.08 7.44
N TYR A 539 -2.26 18.65 8.04
CA TYR A 539 -2.35 18.31 9.44
C TYR A 539 -3.13 17.00 9.58
N LEU A 540 -2.60 16.08 10.41
CA LEU A 540 -3.27 14.85 10.79
C LEU A 540 -3.22 14.71 12.32
N PHE A 541 -4.38 14.53 12.91
CA PHE A 541 -4.55 14.08 14.29
C PHE A 541 -4.73 12.56 14.28
N GLU A 542 -4.02 11.86 15.16
CA GLU A 542 -4.13 10.42 15.33
C GLU A 542 -4.26 10.08 16.82
N TRP A 543 -5.30 9.32 17.14
CA TRP A 543 -5.50 8.72 18.45
C TRP A 543 -5.45 7.20 18.34
N ILE A 544 -4.59 6.57 19.12
CA ILE A 544 -4.41 5.13 19.18
C ILE A 544 -4.70 4.66 20.60
N ARG A 545 -5.55 3.66 20.73
CA ARG A 545 -5.82 2.97 21.98
C ARG A 545 -5.40 1.50 21.85
N ASN A 546 -4.80 0.96 22.92
CA ASN A 546 -4.31 -0.40 22.98
C ASN A 546 -3.33 -0.72 21.84
N LYS A 547 -2.38 0.17 21.57
CA LYS A 547 -1.30 -0.11 20.64
C LYS A 547 -0.58 -1.38 21.13
N GLY A 548 -0.42 -2.36 20.24
CA GLY A 548 0.21 -3.63 20.57
C GLY A 548 1.60 -3.47 21.17
N VAL A 549 1.99 -4.41 21.98
CA VAL A 549 3.33 -4.49 22.55
C VAL A 549 4.25 -5.11 21.52
N ASP A 550 5.48 -4.60 21.45
CA ASP A 550 6.53 -5.26 20.70
C ASP A 550 6.72 -6.70 21.21
N THR A 551 6.69 -7.67 20.30
CA THR A 551 6.89 -9.09 20.64
C THR A 551 8.25 -9.39 21.24
N ASP A 552 9.21 -8.47 21.13
CA ASP A 552 10.51 -8.54 21.81
C ASP A 552 10.42 -8.36 23.33
N MET A 553 9.29 -7.86 23.84
CA MET A 553 9.02 -7.80 25.28
C MET A 553 8.66 -9.16 25.92
N PHE A 554 8.39 -10.20 25.11
CA PHE A 554 8.29 -11.56 25.65
C PHE A 554 9.70 -12.03 26.09
N PRO A 555 9.92 -12.25 27.39
CA PRO A 555 11.25 -12.60 27.86
C PRO A 555 11.72 -13.90 27.22
N GLY A 556 12.88 -13.82 26.59
CA GLY A 556 13.67 -14.94 26.16
C GLY A 556 12.95 -16.06 25.43
N LYS A 557 12.65 -15.85 24.16
CA LYS A 557 12.20 -16.93 23.27
C LYS A 557 13.04 -18.19 23.47
N GLY A 558 12.41 -19.28 23.86
CA GLY A 558 12.99 -20.62 23.89
C GLY A 558 14.09 -20.91 24.90
N SER A 559 14.99 -20.00 25.16
CA SER A 559 16.16 -20.24 26.02
C SER A 559 15.96 -19.92 27.51
N ALA A 560 14.92 -19.13 27.84
CA ALA A 560 14.68 -18.72 29.22
C ALA A 560 13.66 -19.60 29.97
N ILE A 561 12.95 -20.47 29.25
CA ILE A 561 11.96 -21.38 29.82
C ILE A 561 12.51 -22.80 29.78
N ILE A 562 12.69 -23.41 30.96
CA ILE A 562 13.16 -24.80 31.11
C ILE A 562 11.97 -25.69 31.49
N ASP A 563 11.61 -26.63 30.61
CA ASP A 563 10.61 -27.64 30.93
C ASP A 563 11.23 -28.70 31.85
N LYS A 564 10.63 -28.90 33.03
CA LYS A 564 11.08 -29.88 34.00
C LYS A 564 10.46 -31.28 33.76
N GLY A 565 9.60 -31.44 32.74
CA GLY A 565 9.00 -32.72 32.35
C GLY A 565 7.88 -33.23 33.29
N ASN A 566 7.49 -32.45 34.28
CA ASN A 566 6.46 -32.79 35.26
C ASN A 566 5.23 -31.85 35.20
N GLY A 567 5.09 -31.08 34.13
CA GLY A 567 4.03 -30.06 33.99
C GLY A 567 4.40 -28.72 34.66
N THR A 568 5.66 -28.57 35.10
CA THR A 568 6.19 -27.30 35.58
C THR A 568 7.31 -26.77 34.69
N TYR A 569 7.43 -25.47 34.67
CA TYR A 569 8.39 -24.70 33.84
C TYR A 569 9.15 -23.78 34.75
N GLU A 570 10.47 -23.78 34.64
CA GLU A 570 11.31 -22.79 35.31
C GLU A 570 11.50 -21.56 34.43
N TYR A 571 11.22 -20.40 34.98
CA TYR A 571 11.47 -19.10 34.38
C TYR A 571 11.97 -18.13 35.45
N ASP A 572 13.06 -17.43 35.16
CA ASP A 572 13.72 -16.49 36.09
C ASP A 572 13.99 -17.09 37.49
N HIS A 573 14.45 -18.37 37.49
CA HIS A 573 14.75 -19.15 38.70
C HIS A 573 13.54 -19.52 39.57
N GLU A 574 12.33 -19.29 39.09
CA GLU A 574 11.08 -19.69 39.75
C GLU A 574 10.33 -20.78 38.95
N ASP A 575 9.61 -21.64 39.65
CA ASP A 575 8.84 -22.72 39.05
C ASP A 575 7.38 -22.31 38.90
N TYR A 576 6.85 -22.43 37.67
CA TYR A 576 5.47 -22.14 37.32
C TYR A 576 4.75 -23.40 36.84
N SER A 577 3.50 -23.55 37.20
CA SER A 577 2.62 -24.45 36.42
C SER A 577 2.44 -23.89 35.00
N GLY A 578 2.03 -24.72 34.04
CA GLY A 578 1.79 -24.24 32.68
C GLY A 578 0.82 -23.07 32.62
N SER A 579 -0.30 -23.15 33.34
CA SER A 579 -1.31 -22.08 33.38
C SER A 579 -0.82 -20.80 34.07
N ASP A 580 -0.01 -20.94 35.14
CA ASP A 580 0.53 -19.77 35.85
C ASP A 580 1.58 -19.03 35.00
N LEU A 581 2.42 -19.80 34.30
CA LEU A 581 3.40 -19.23 33.36
C LEU A 581 2.70 -18.44 32.23
N VAL A 582 1.68 -19.04 31.60
CA VAL A 582 0.88 -18.38 30.56
C VAL A 582 0.21 -17.13 31.11
N SER A 583 -0.36 -17.20 32.31
CA SER A 583 -1.00 -16.04 32.96
C SER A 583 -0.01 -14.93 33.25
N LEU A 584 1.21 -15.28 33.70
CA LEU A 584 2.28 -14.31 33.91
C LEU A 584 2.59 -13.50 32.63
N PHE A 585 2.77 -14.18 31.51
CA PHE A 585 3.08 -13.55 30.24
C PHE A 585 1.90 -12.74 29.69
N ARG A 586 0.69 -13.25 29.75
CA ARG A 586 -0.52 -12.50 29.34
C ARG A 586 -0.68 -11.20 30.13
N ASN A 587 -0.46 -11.26 31.43
CA ASN A 587 -0.56 -10.07 32.29
C ASN A 587 0.53 -9.05 32.00
N ALA A 588 1.78 -9.51 31.79
CA ALA A 588 2.88 -8.63 31.40
C ALA A 588 2.61 -7.97 30.03
N TRP A 589 2.09 -8.74 29.08
CA TRP A 589 1.70 -8.22 27.77
C TRP A 589 0.59 -7.19 27.88
N LYS A 590 -0.49 -7.46 28.62
CA LYS A 590 -1.59 -6.51 28.84
C LYS A 590 -1.12 -5.22 29.51
N ALA A 591 -0.19 -5.29 30.45
CA ALA A 591 0.39 -4.13 31.10
C ALA A 591 1.25 -3.27 30.17
N GLY A 592 1.76 -3.87 29.09
CA GLY A 592 2.53 -3.17 28.06
C GLY A 592 1.70 -2.48 26.98
N LEU A 593 0.36 -2.67 26.94
CA LEU A 593 -0.50 -1.96 25.99
C LEU A 593 -0.45 -0.45 26.24
N SER A 594 -0.16 0.30 25.18
CA SER A 594 -0.03 1.76 25.26
C SER A 594 -1.18 2.47 24.54
N ASN A 595 -1.39 3.74 24.92
CA ASN A 595 -2.24 4.67 24.19
C ASN A 595 -1.38 5.80 23.66
N GLU A 596 -1.67 6.31 22.48
CA GLU A 596 -0.92 7.40 21.87
C GLU A 596 -1.87 8.46 21.32
N ILE A 597 -1.42 9.72 21.40
CA ILE A 597 -2.02 10.84 20.68
C ILE A 597 -0.89 11.49 19.90
N ASN A 598 -0.99 11.40 18.58
CA ASN A 598 0.00 11.95 17.67
C ASN A 598 -0.61 13.09 16.87
N ASN A 599 0.19 14.09 16.58
CA ASN A 599 -0.14 15.20 15.70
C ASN A 599 0.96 15.32 14.65
N TYR A 600 0.60 15.26 13.40
CA TYR A 600 1.51 15.36 12.28
C TYR A 600 1.24 16.65 11.51
N PHE A 601 2.28 17.41 11.25
CA PHE A 601 2.21 18.62 10.45
C PHE A 601 3.18 18.48 9.29
N SER A 602 2.76 18.81 8.09
CA SER A 602 3.68 18.92 6.96
C SER A 602 3.47 20.22 6.20
N ILE A 603 4.54 20.74 5.67
CA ILE A 603 4.54 21.83 4.70
C ILE A 603 5.46 21.45 3.55
N GLY A 604 5.08 21.82 2.34
CA GLY A 604 5.87 21.60 1.14
C GLY A 604 5.86 22.84 0.24
N LEU A 605 6.95 22.98 -0.47
CA LEU A 605 7.11 23.96 -1.54
C LEU A 605 7.70 23.22 -2.73
N LYS A 606 6.95 23.14 -3.82
CA LYS A 606 7.38 22.56 -5.07
C LYS A 606 7.57 23.65 -6.11
N TYR A 607 8.75 23.70 -6.65
CA TYR A 607 9.06 24.57 -7.76
C TYR A 607 9.20 23.74 -9.03
N GLN A 608 8.55 24.17 -10.07
CA GLN A 608 8.52 23.50 -11.36
C GLN A 608 8.86 24.52 -12.45
N PHE A 609 9.80 24.15 -13.33
CA PHE A 609 10.22 24.98 -14.45
C PHE A 609 9.45 24.72 -15.72
#